data_798d6d4ee071cd2ee7e97e993fe2a7dd
#
_entry.id   798d6d4ee071cd2ee7e97e993fe2a7dd
#
_cell.length_a   1.000
_cell.length_b   1.000
_cell.length_c   1.000
_cell.angle_alpha   90.00
_cell.angle_beta   90.00
_cell.angle_gamma   90.00
#
_symmetry.space_group_name_H-M   'P 1'
#
loop_
_entity.id
_entity.type
_entity.pdbx_description
1 polymer ?
#
loop_
_entity_poly.entity_id
_entity_poly.type
_entity_poly.pdbx_seq_one_letter_code
_entity_poly.pdbx_strand_id
1 'polypeptide(L)'
;MIKIISSCIAVFLFSTAVAQNAAPILQATGNQVYCPQSSLPIVTNMSITDPDDVGIAAMYIQISSGYVLGQDVLTLTGVHPTITSSWNATEGKLTLSGVSGDPTYLQFKAAIESVVFTNSAINPSGQRIFSITVGQANYLESTGHYYQYVPNTGISWTNAKNAAAASTYYGLQGYLATITTVEEVQISGVQASGAGWIGGSDEANEGVWKWVTGPELGTTFWNGAVNGSSPTFAFWNANEPNNQGEEDYAHVTAPGVGQPGSWNDLSNVGASSGNYQPKGYIVEYGGIPGDPILQISTTSIITIPVITNVTSATRCGSGAITLQATSNIGSINWYTTPTGGTPIFTGNSFTIPLLNVTTDYYVDAFPVGCTLGNRVQVTATIKPVPVIGFTTPNPVCQNTNTTLQANTSLGVLNWYDSNTSVTPIFTGTTFTTPNLSTSTTYFIEAISNGCPSNRLAIPVQVVPAPNVVDETVVFCENTSVTLQSGISGSSYLWSTGATTQNCAVGSAGTYS
;
A
#
# COMPACT_ATOMS: atom_id res chain seq x y z
N MET A 1 -102.75 9.87 -13.41
CA MET A 1 -101.56 9.65 -12.62
C MET A 1 -100.59 8.74 -13.43
N ILE A 2 -99.60 9.34 -14.07
CA ILE A 2 -98.60 8.62 -14.87
C ILE A 2 -97.39 8.50 -13.99
N LYS A 3 -96.96 7.27 -13.62
CA LYS A 3 -95.72 6.98 -12.94
C LYS A 3 -94.62 6.79 -13.96
N ILE A 4 -93.67 7.70 -13.98
CA ILE A 4 -92.43 7.56 -14.75
C ILE A 4 -91.44 6.77 -13.84
N ILE A 5 -91.00 5.58 -14.27
CA ILE A 5 -89.98 4.78 -13.65
C ILE A 5 -88.67 5.18 -14.35
N SER A 6 -87.78 5.88 -13.65
CA SER A 6 -86.43 6.18 -14.11
C SER A 6 -85.55 4.97 -13.84
N SER A 7 -85.06 4.30 -14.88
CA SER A 7 -84.13 3.18 -14.79
C SER A 7 -82.69 3.75 -14.85
N CYS A 8 -81.98 3.78 -13.74
CA CYS A 8 -80.52 4.07 -13.67
C CYS A 8 -79.73 2.86 -14.18
N ILE A 9 -79.20 2.97 -15.40
CA ILE A 9 -78.21 2.03 -15.90
C ILE A 9 -76.82 2.40 -15.25
N ALA A 10 -76.37 1.64 -14.32
CA ALA A 10 -75.02 1.75 -13.81
C ALA A 10 -74.06 1.16 -14.86
N VAL A 11 -73.28 2.00 -15.54
CA VAL A 11 -72.17 1.59 -16.42
C VAL A 11 -71.00 1.28 -15.53
N PHE A 12 -70.72 -0.01 -15.31
CA PHE A 12 -69.40 -0.47 -14.67
C PHE A 12 -68.35 -0.30 -15.75
N LEU A 13 -67.53 0.75 -15.65
CA LEU A 13 -66.24 0.84 -16.30
C LEU A 13 -65.28 -0.13 -15.63
N PHE A 14 -65.07 -1.32 -16.22
CA PHE A 14 -63.93 -2.16 -15.89
C PHE A 14 -62.70 -1.46 -16.46
N SER A 15 -61.96 -0.73 -15.64
CA SER A 15 -60.57 -0.41 -15.92
C SER A 15 -59.79 -1.70 -15.83
N THR A 16 -59.42 -2.29 -16.95
CA THR A 16 -58.37 -3.29 -16.99
C THR A 16 -57.09 -2.58 -16.54
N ALA A 17 -56.72 -2.69 -15.29
CA ALA A 17 -55.36 -2.40 -14.86
C ALA A 17 -54.48 -3.41 -15.61
N VAL A 18 -53.79 -2.98 -16.64
CA VAL A 18 -52.68 -3.71 -17.21
C VAL A 18 -51.67 -3.75 -16.05
N ALA A 19 -51.37 -4.93 -15.52
CA ALA A 19 -50.30 -5.06 -14.55
C ALA A 19 -49.04 -4.50 -15.19
N GLN A 20 -48.46 -3.48 -14.58
CA GLN A 20 -47.22 -2.91 -15.07
C GLN A 20 -46.15 -3.97 -14.80
N ASN A 21 -45.39 -4.35 -15.85
CA ASN A 21 -44.30 -5.29 -15.76
C ASN A 21 -43.33 -4.79 -14.66
N ALA A 22 -43.11 -5.60 -13.64
CA ALA A 22 -42.18 -5.33 -12.55
C ALA A 22 -40.73 -5.60 -13.03
N ALA A 23 -39.80 -4.76 -12.65
CA ALA A 23 -38.41 -5.01 -12.97
C ALA A 23 -37.80 -6.12 -12.11
N PRO A 24 -36.91 -6.98 -12.65
CA PRO A 24 -36.27 -8.03 -11.88
C PRO A 24 -35.35 -7.46 -10.80
N ILE A 25 -35.16 -8.27 -9.72
CA ILE A 25 -34.26 -7.97 -8.63
C ILE A 25 -33.04 -8.88 -8.71
N LEU A 26 -31.86 -8.28 -8.81
CA LEU A 26 -30.58 -8.95 -8.90
C LEU A 26 -29.81 -8.82 -7.59
N GLN A 27 -29.22 -9.95 -7.12
CA GLN A 27 -28.27 -9.93 -5.99
C GLN A 27 -27.12 -10.88 -6.29
N ALA A 28 -25.90 -10.40 -6.16
CA ALA A 28 -24.67 -11.19 -6.28
C ALA A 28 -23.82 -11.09 -5.02
N THR A 29 -23.06 -12.14 -4.74
CA THR A 29 -22.00 -12.13 -3.75
C THR A 29 -20.70 -12.55 -4.41
N GLY A 30 -19.62 -11.88 -4.06
CA GLY A 30 -18.28 -12.16 -4.55
C GLY A 30 -17.36 -11.02 -4.12
N ASN A 31 -16.47 -11.33 -3.18
CA ASN A 31 -15.31 -10.50 -2.85
C ASN A 31 -14.15 -11.47 -2.72
N GLN A 32 -13.47 -11.71 -3.84
CA GLN A 32 -12.52 -12.79 -3.97
C GLN A 32 -11.11 -12.25 -4.19
N VAL A 33 -10.12 -13.03 -3.75
CA VAL A 33 -8.71 -12.70 -3.91
C VAL A 33 -8.17 -13.39 -5.16
N TYR A 34 -7.62 -12.61 -6.08
CA TYR A 34 -7.12 -13.10 -7.36
C TYR A 34 -5.70 -13.64 -7.26
N CYS A 35 -5.47 -14.79 -7.86
CA CYS A 35 -4.14 -15.33 -8.11
C CYS A 35 -3.74 -14.99 -9.58
N PRO A 36 -2.62 -14.32 -9.82
CA PRO A 36 -2.19 -13.97 -11.18
C PRO A 36 -2.18 -15.16 -12.13
N GLN A 37 -2.63 -14.93 -13.37
CA GLN A 37 -2.76 -15.93 -14.44
C GLN A 37 -3.68 -17.13 -14.11
N SER A 38 -4.50 -17.02 -13.07
CA SER A 38 -5.56 -18.00 -12.81
C SER A 38 -6.86 -17.59 -13.50
N SER A 39 -7.84 -18.47 -13.43
CA SER A 39 -9.22 -18.24 -13.84
C SER A 39 -10.08 -18.27 -12.59
N LEU A 40 -10.84 -17.22 -12.31
CA LEU A 40 -11.63 -17.08 -11.09
C LEU A 40 -13.08 -16.71 -11.43
N PRO A 41 -14.11 -17.43 -10.91
CA PRO A 41 -15.51 -17.03 -11.06
C PRO A 41 -15.73 -15.62 -10.53
N ILE A 42 -16.50 -14.81 -11.25
CA ILE A 42 -16.77 -13.42 -10.87
C ILE A 42 -17.71 -13.30 -9.67
N VAL A 43 -18.55 -14.30 -9.46
CA VAL A 43 -19.49 -14.38 -8.32
C VAL A 43 -19.33 -15.70 -7.58
N THR A 44 -19.64 -15.70 -6.29
CA THR A 44 -19.72 -16.92 -5.46
C THR A 44 -21.15 -17.41 -5.33
N ASN A 45 -22.13 -16.52 -5.51
CA ASN A 45 -23.54 -16.83 -5.57
C ASN A 45 -24.29 -15.72 -6.28
N MET A 46 -25.36 -16.06 -6.98
CA MET A 46 -26.24 -15.14 -7.71
C MET A 46 -27.69 -15.48 -7.44
N SER A 47 -28.55 -14.47 -7.26
CA SER A 47 -30.01 -14.64 -7.30
C SER A 47 -30.64 -13.62 -8.25
N ILE A 48 -31.65 -14.07 -8.98
CA ILE A 48 -32.49 -13.26 -9.85
C ILE A 48 -33.93 -13.63 -9.52
N THR A 49 -34.71 -12.65 -9.13
CA THR A 49 -36.15 -12.83 -8.83
C THR A 49 -36.94 -11.79 -9.57
N ASP A 50 -38.03 -12.21 -10.15
CA ASP A 50 -38.99 -11.37 -10.88
C ASP A 50 -40.40 -11.87 -10.54
N PRO A 51 -41.33 -11.01 -10.16
CA PRO A 51 -42.66 -11.43 -9.72
C PRO A 51 -43.61 -11.83 -10.86
N ASP A 52 -43.38 -11.38 -12.12
CA ASP A 52 -44.27 -11.58 -13.23
C ASP A 52 -43.61 -12.17 -14.49
N ASP A 53 -42.26 -12.16 -14.58
CA ASP A 53 -41.54 -12.78 -15.69
C ASP A 53 -40.64 -13.94 -15.20
N VAL A 54 -40.38 -14.91 -16.09
CA VAL A 54 -39.59 -16.10 -15.81
C VAL A 54 -38.21 -16.08 -16.50
N GLY A 55 -37.99 -15.12 -17.41
CA GLY A 55 -36.77 -15.00 -18.18
C GLY A 55 -36.68 -13.69 -18.96
N ILE A 56 -35.58 -13.47 -19.64
CA ILE A 56 -35.27 -12.25 -20.39
C ILE A 56 -34.35 -12.59 -21.57
N ALA A 57 -34.37 -11.75 -22.63
CA ALA A 57 -33.60 -11.99 -23.86
C ALA A 57 -32.08 -11.97 -23.66
N ALA A 58 -31.56 -11.11 -22.77
CA ALA A 58 -30.14 -10.98 -22.53
C ALA A 58 -29.81 -10.41 -21.13
N MET A 59 -28.61 -10.74 -20.64
CA MET A 59 -28.00 -10.10 -19.48
C MET A 59 -26.56 -9.66 -19.81
N TYR A 60 -26.08 -8.65 -19.10
CA TYR A 60 -24.82 -8.00 -19.39
C TYR A 60 -23.94 -8.00 -18.16
N ILE A 61 -22.63 -8.28 -18.38
CA ILE A 61 -21.62 -8.25 -17.33
C ILE A 61 -20.50 -7.36 -17.82
N GLN A 62 -20.23 -6.28 -17.11
CA GLN A 62 -19.15 -5.34 -17.45
C GLN A 62 -18.14 -5.24 -16.33
N ILE A 63 -16.86 -5.14 -16.66
CA ILE A 63 -15.84 -4.69 -15.71
C ILE A 63 -16.03 -3.17 -15.59
N SER A 64 -16.84 -2.74 -14.63
CA SER A 64 -17.28 -1.36 -14.48
C SER A 64 -16.27 -0.45 -13.79
N SER A 65 -15.29 -1.04 -13.09
CA SER A 65 -14.16 -0.30 -12.51
C SER A 65 -12.90 -1.13 -12.55
N GLY A 66 -11.77 -0.46 -12.77
CA GLY A 66 -10.44 -1.06 -12.81
C GLY A 66 -10.13 -1.87 -14.07
N TYR A 67 -10.94 -1.78 -15.12
CA TYR A 67 -10.72 -2.49 -16.38
C TYR A 67 -9.40 -2.11 -17.04
N VAL A 68 -8.63 -3.11 -17.48
CA VAL A 68 -7.39 -2.92 -18.24
C VAL A 68 -7.53 -3.57 -19.62
N LEU A 69 -7.70 -2.72 -20.63
CA LEU A 69 -7.84 -3.14 -22.02
C LEU A 69 -6.64 -4.01 -22.48
N GLY A 70 -6.95 -5.14 -23.12
CA GLY A 70 -5.95 -6.10 -23.63
C GLY A 70 -5.36 -7.03 -22.56
N GLN A 71 -5.70 -6.87 -21.28
CA GLN A 71 -5.28 -7.76 -20.21
C GLN A 71 -6.44 -8.51 -19.56
N ASP A 72 -7.55 -7.83 -19.30
CA ASP A 72 -8.72 -8.36 -18.61
C ASP A 72 -9.70 -9.00 -19.60
N VAL A 73 -10.17 -10.19 -19.30
CA VAL A 73 -11.18 -10.91 -20.12
C VAL A 73 -12.20 -11.61 -19.25
N LEU A 74 -13.47 -11.54 -19.65
CA LEU A 74 -14.54 -12.36 -19.11
C LEU A 74 -14.90 -13.46 -20.09
N THR A 75 -15.03 -14.68 -19.60
CA THR A 75 -15.36 -15.86 -20.42
C THR A 75 -16.48 -16.67 -19.75
N LEU A 76 -17.50 -17.00 -20.51
CA LEU A 76 -18.48 -18.00 -20.09
C LEU A 76 -17.86 -19.40 -20.25
N THR A 77 -17.79 -20.15 -19.18
CA THR A 77 -17.27 -21.53 -19.17
C THR A 77 -18.40 -22.54 -19.05
N GLY A 78 -18.12 -23.81 -19.36
CA GLY A 78 -19.13 -24.87 -19.28
C GLY A 78 -20.06 -24.94 -20.51
N VAL A 79 -21.18 -25.66 -20.38
CA VAL A 79 -22.15 -25.89 -21.44
C VAL A 79 -23.49 -25.26 -21.07
N HIS A 80 -23.91 -24.27 -21.84
CA HIS A 80 -25.17 -23.53 -21.65
C HIS A 80 -25.98 -23.57 -22.95
N PRO A 81 -26.77 -24.61 -23.22
CA PRO A 81 -27.41 -24.82 -24.55
C PRO A 81 -28.35 -23.71 -24.99
N THR A 82 -28.91 -23.00 -24.04
CA THR A 82 -29.87 -21.91 -24.29
C THR A 82 -29.27 -20.51 -24.31
N ILE A 83 -27.97 -20.39 -23.95
CA ILE A 83 -27.28 -19.09 -23.81
C ILE A 83 -26.03 -19.11 -24.67
N THR A 84 -25.85 -18.04 -25.44
CA THR A 84 -24.58 -17.71 -26.12
C THR A 84 -23.92 -16.51 -25.42
N SER A 85 -22.61 -16.36 -25.59
CA SER A 85 -21.86 -15.23 -25.02
C SER A 85 -21.05 -14.50 -26.09
N SER A 86 -20.93 -13.19 -25.95
CA SER A 86 -20.11 -12.31 -26.81
C SER A 86 -19.32 -11.33 -25.94
N TRP A 87 -17.99 -11.34 -26.06
CA TRP A 87 -17.09 -10.43 -25.36
C TRP A 87 -16.75 -9.23 -26.23
N ASN A 88 -17.02 -8.02 -25.73
CA ASN A 88 -16.57 -6.75 -26.31
C ASN A 88 -15.38 -6.23 -25.51
N ALA A 89 -14.18 -6.38 -26.04
CA ALA A 89 -12.96 -5.94 -25.38
C ALA A 89 -12.85 -4.41 -25.27
N THR A 90 -13.44 -3.63 -26.18
CA THR A 90 -13.41 -2.17 -26.07
C THR A 90 -14.21 -1.70 -24.86
N GLU A 91 -15.38 -2.28 -24.64
CA GLU A 91 -16.26 -1.92 -23.53
C GLU A 91 -15.94 -2.69 -22.24
N GLY A 92 -15.10 -3.74 -22.29
CA GLY A 92 -14.89 -4.63 -21.14
C GLY A 92 -16.18 -5.35 -20.73
N LYS A 93 -17.01 -5.74 -21.70
CA LYS A 93 -18.40 -6.16 -21.51
C LYS A 93 -18.68 -7.53 -22.13
N LEU A 94 -19.21 -8.43 -21.35
CA LEU A 94 -19.72 -9.74 -21.78
C LEU A 94 -21.25 -9.68 -21.89
N THR A 95 -21.76 -9.99 -23.06
CA THR A 95 -23.20 -10.15 -23.30
C THR A 95 -23.55 -11.62 -23.27
N LEU A 96 -24.53 -11.99 -22.47
CA LEU A 96 -25.16 -13.33 -22.44
C LEU A 96 -26.54 -13.21 -23.09
N SER A 97 -26.78 -13.91 -24.20
CA SER A 97 -28.04 -13.82 -24.97
C SER A 97 -28.65 -15.18 -25.19
N GLY A 98 -29.97 -15.21 -25.32
CA GLY A 98 -30.70 -16.42 -25.73
C GLY A 98 -30.31 -16.88 -27.13
N VAL A 99 -30.14 -18.18 -27.30
CA VAL A 99 -29.92 -18.82 -28.62
C VAL A 99 -31.24 -18.84 -29.45
N SER A 100 -32.34 -19.15 -28.79
CA SER A 100 -33.68 -19.16 -29.36
C SER A 100 -34.74 -18.86 -28.31
N GLY A 101 -35.29 -17.65 -28.33
CA GLY A 101 -36.22 -17.16 -27.30
C GLY A 101 -35.49 -16.70 -26.03
N ASP A 102 -36.25 -16.43 -24.98
CA ASP A 102 -35.76 -15.87 -23.72
C ASP A 102 -35.37 -16.97 -22.75
N PRO A 103 -34.08 -17.11 -22.39
CA PRO A 103 -33.66 -17.99 -21.33
C PRO A 103 -34.26 -17.61 -19.97
N THR A 104 -34.54 -18.62 -19.16
CA THR A 104 -35.05 -18.38 -17.81
C THR A 104 -34.00 -17.73 -16.90
N TYR A 105 -34.47 -17.02 -15.89
CA TYR A 105 -33.54 -16.49 -14.83
C TYR A 105 -32.71 -17.55 -14.16
N LEU A 106 -33.20 -18.78 -14.02
CA LEU A 106 -32.43 -19.89 -13.50
C LEU A 106 -31.27 -20.29 -14.43
N GLN A 107 -31.50 -20.22 -15.76
CA GLN A 107 -30.45 -20.49 -16.76
C GLN A 107 -29.41 -19.38 -16.76
N PHE A 108 -29.82 -18.10 -16.69
CA PHE A 108 -28.90 -16.97 -16.56
C PHE A 108 -28.11 -17.03 -15.25
N LYS A 109 -28.74 -17.38 -14.12
CA LYS A 109 -28.01 -17.60 -12.86
C LYS A 109 -26.87 -18.61 -13.04
N ALA A 110 -27.17 -19.78 -13.60
CA ALA A 110 -26.17 -20.82 -13.83
C ALA A 110 -25.05 -20.36 -14.81
N ALA A 111 -25.40 -19.58 -15.83
CA ALA A 111 -24.41 -19.02 -16.75
C ALA A 111 -23.53 -17.98 -16.06
N ILE A 112 -24.10 -17.03 -15.31
CA ILE A 112 -23.34 -15.99 -14.60
C ILE A 112 -22.38 -16.60 -13.57
N GLU A 113 -22.82 -17.62 -12.83
CA GLU A 113 -21.96 -18.36 -11.88
C GLU A 113 -20.83 -19.14 -12.58
N SER A 114 -20.93 -19.34 -13.89
CA SER A 114 -19.90 -19.98 -14.73
C SER A 114 -19.03 -18.97 -15.49
N VAL A 115 -19.28 -17.66 -15.35
CA VAL A 115 -18.41 -16.62 -15.92
C VAL A 115 -17.17 -16.47 -15.08
N VAL A 116 -16.02 -16.53 -15.74
CA VAL A 116 -14.71 -16.40 -15.10
C VAL A 116 -13.99 -15.15 -15.59
N PHE A 117 -13.26 -14.55 -14.68
CA PHE A 117 -12.30 -13.49 -14.96
C PHE A 117 -10.89 -14.07 -15.14
N THR A 118 -10.16 -13.57 -16.13
CA THR A 118 -8.74 -13.84 -16.35
C THR A 118 -8.01 -12.53 -16.63
N ASN A 119 -6.74 -12.45 -16.22
CA ASN A 119 -5.84 -11.35 -16.54
C ASN A 119 -4.51 -11.88 -17.03
N SER A 120 -4.01 -11.36 -18.17
CA SER A 120 -2.80 -11.82 -18.83
C SER A 120 -1.50 -11.23 -18.27
N ALA A 121 -1.58 -10.20 -17.41
CA ALA A 121 -0.40 -9.59 -16.81
C ALA A 121 0.27 -10.55 -15.82
N ILE A 122 1.61 -10.53 -15.79
CA ILE A 122 2.40 -11.27 -14.79
C ILE A 122 2.17 -10.71 -13.40
N ASN A 123 2.05 -9.38 -13.29
CA ASN A 123 1.87 -8.66 -12.04
C ASN A 123 0.67 -7.71 -12.14
N PRO A 124 -0.55 -8.26 -12.16
CA PRO A 124 -1.74 -7.42 -12.11
C PRO A 124 -1.84 -6.70 -10.75
N SER A 125 -2.57 -5.59 -10.72
CA SER A 125 -2.78 -4.81 -9.50
C SER A 125 -4.21 -4.25 -9.42
N GLY A 126 -4.58 -3.77 -8.25
CA GLY A 126 -5.85 -3.10 -8.01
C GLY A 126 -7.04 -4.04 -7.85
N GLN A 127 -8.20 -3.50 -8.06
CA GLN A 127 -9.51 -4.14 -7.91
C GLN A 127 -10.21 -4.20 -9.28
N ARG A 128 -11.06 -5.20 -9.48
CA ARG A 128 -12.02 -5.24 -10.58
C ARG A 128 -13.42 -5.33 -10.01
N ILE A 129 -14.28 -4.38 -10.36
CA ILE A 129 -15.71 -4.41 -10.02
C ILE A 129 -16.45 -4.86 -11.26
N PHE A 130 -17.28 -5.88 -11.11
CA PHE A 130 -18.13 -6.43 -12.17
C PHE A 130 -19.54 -5.99 -11.91
N SER A 131 -20.13 -5.19 -12.80
CA SER A 131 -21.55 -4.92 -12.78
C SER A 131 -22.30 -5.96 -13.62
N ILE A 132 -23.37 -6.50 -13.08
CA ILE A 132 -24.26 -7.48 -13.71
C ILE A 132 -25.61 -6.82 -13.85
N THR A 133 -26.13 -6.69 -15.07
CA THR A 133 -27.35 -5.95 -15.35
C THR A 133 -28.30 -6.70 -16.31
N VAL A 134 -29.60 -6.42 -16.25
CA VAL A 134 -30.57 -6.94 -17.20
C VAL A 134 -30.77 -6.03 -18.42
N GLY A 135 -30.32 -4.78 -18.35
CA GLY A 135 -30.42 -3.83 -19.46
C GLY A 135 -29.05 -3.48 -20.04
N GLN A 136 -29.05 -2.83 -21.23
CA GLN A 136 -27.83 -2.56 -22.00
C GLN A 136 -26.95 -1.43 -21.40
N ALA A 137 -27.54 -0.49 -20.63
CA ALA A 137 -26.79 0.59 -20.02
C ALA A 137 -25.82 0.05 -18.96
N ASN A 138 -24.65 0.63 -18.92
CA ASN A 138 -23.56 0.23 -18.01
C ASN A 138 -23.81 0.79 -16.61
N TYR A 139 -23.82 -0.05 -15.59
CA TYR A 139 -24.03 0.36 -14.21
C TYR A 139 -22.70 0.67 -13.51
N LEU A 140 -22.64 1.82 -12.85
CA LEU A 140 -21.54 2.22 -11.99
C LEU A 140 -22.00 2.26 -10.53
N GLU A 141 -21.42 1.40 -9.69
CA GLU A 141 -21.83 1.26 -8.28
C GLU A 141 -21.58 2.53 -7.47
N SER A 142 -20.45 3.23 -7.72
CA SER A 142 -20.05 4.41 -6.94
C SER A 142 -21.02 5.59 -7.07
N THR A 143 -21.71 5.71 -8.19
CA THR A 143 -22.75 6.73 -8.42
C THR A 143 -24.17 6.17 -8.25
N GLY A 144 -24.36 4.87 -8.47
CA GLY A 144 -25.67 4.25 -8.59
C GLY A 144 -26.36 4.52 -9.92
N HIS A 145 -25.66 5.10 -10.90
CA HIS A 145 -26.20 5.53 -12.19
C HIS A 145 -25.89 4.54 -13.31
N TYR A 146 -26.56 4.73 -14.44
CA TYR A 146 -26.43 3.93 -15.65
C TYR A 146 -25.96 4.81 -16.79
N TYR A 147 -25.01 4.33 -17.59
CA TYR A 147 -24.40 5.07 -18.70
C TYR A 147 -24.59 4.31 -20.01
N GLN A 148 -25.02 5.01 -21.05
CA GLN A 148 -25.25 4.43 -22.37
C GLN A 148 -24.65 5.31 -23.46
N TYR A 149 -23.74 4.77 -24.25
CA TYR A 149 -23.33 5.40 -25.50
C TYR A 149 -24.39 5.15 -26.59
N VAL A 150 -24.89 6.23 -27.19
CA VAL A 150 -25.88 6.18 -28.30
C VAL A 150 -25.17 6.62 -29.56
N PRO A 151 -24.90 5.70 -30.52
CA PRO A 151 -24.26 6.05 -31.79
C PRO A 151 -25.23 6.88 -32.67
N ASN A 152 -24.79 8.07 -33.10
CA ASN A 152 -25.53 8.95 -34.02
C ASN A 152 -24.53 9.91 -34.67
N THR A 153 -23.93 9.51 -35.80
CA THR A 153 -22.88 10.26 -36.47
C THR A 153 -23.40 11.60 -37.00
N GLY A 154 -22.73 12.70 -36.62
CA GLY A 154 -23.04 14.07 -37.05
C GLY A 154 -24.20 14.71 -36.27
N ILE A 155 -24.67 14.10 -35.18
CA ILE A 155 -25.66 14.73 -34.31
C ILE A 155 -25.05 15.99 -33.66
N SER A 156 -25.81 17.11 -33.67
CA SER A 156 -25.42 18.32 -32.93
C SER A 156 -25.60 18.11 -31.41
N TRP A 157 -24.84 18.87 -30.61
CA TRP A 157 -24.94 18.81 -29.15
C TRP A 157 -26.37 19.11 -28.64
N THR A 158 -27.00 20.16 -29.21
CA THR A 158 -28.41 20.50 -28.88
C THR A 158 -29.39 19.35 -29.18
N ASN A 159 -29.22 18.67 -30.31
CA ASN A 159 -30.06 17.52 -30.65
C ASN A 159 -29.75 16.31 -29.75
N ALA A 160 -28.49 16.08 -29.42
CA ALA A 160 -28.06 15.03 -28.48
C ALA A 160 -28.65 15.26 -27.08
N LYS A 161 -28.59 16.52 -26.57
CA LYS A 161 -29.21 16.92 -25.30
C LYS A 161 -30.72 16.65 -25.29
N ASN A 162 -31.41 17.04 -26.35
CA ASN A 162 -32.86 16.81 -26.46
C ASN A 162 -33.19 15.31 -26.58
N ALA A 163 -32.39 14.54 -27.31
CA ALA A 163 -32.60 13.10 -27.47
C ALA A 163 -32.33 12.36 -26.15
N ALA A 164 -31.27 12.73 -25.42
CA ALA A 164 -31.00 12.19 -24.10
C ALA A 164 -32.13 12.49 -23.11
N ALA A 165 -32.62 13.75 -23.09
CA ALA A 165 -33.71 14.16 -22.24
C ALA A 165 -35.07 13.51 -22.61
N ALA A 166 -35.23 13.02 -23.84
CA ALA A 166 -36.41 12.27 -24.27
C ALA A 166 -36.33 10.76 -23.99
N SER A 167 -35.15 10.26 -23.61
CA SER A 167 -34.92 8.84 -23.33
C SER A 167 -35.30 8.48 -21.91
N THR A 168 -35.67 7.23 -21.70
CA THR A 168 -35.92 6.66 -20.36
C THR A 168 -35.33 5.28 -20.28
N TYR A 169 -34.92 4.89 -19.06
CA TYR A 169 -34.35 3.58 -18.77
C TYR A 169 -34.96 3.01 -17.50
N TYR A 170 -35.85 2.03 -17.63
CA TYR A 170 -36.61 1.46 -16.49
C TYR A 170 -37.32 2.52 -15.62
N GLY A 171 -37.81 3.60 -16.24
CA GLY A 171 -38.45 4.70 -15.52
C GLY A 171 -37.53 5.82 -15.05
N LEU A 172 -36.20 5.65 -15.13
CA LEU A 172 -35.25 6.73 -14.96
C LEU A 172 -35.25 7.67 -16.15
N GLN A 173 -35.17 8.98 -15.90
CA GLN A 173 -35.08 10.00 -16.94
C GLN A 173 -33.63 10.14 -17.42
N GLY A 174 -33.40 10.11 -18.74
CA GLY A 174 -32.09 10.31 -19.34
C GLY A 174 -31.67 11.78 -19.44
N TYR A 175 -30.38 12.02 -19.47
CA TYR A 175 -29.73 13.31 -19.72
C TYR A 175 -28.34 13.10 -20.34
N LEU A 176 -27.76 14.12 -20.98
CA LEU A 176 -26.33 14.02 -21.37
C LEU A 176 -25.48 13.88 -20.12
N ALA A 177 -24.55 12.91 -20.15
CA ALA A 177 -23.79 12.53 -19.00
C ALA A 177 -22.98 13.69 -18.39
N THR A 178 -22.96 13.72 -17.07
CA THR A 178 -22.16 14.62 -16.25
C THR A 178 -21.07 13.78 -15.59
N ILE A 179 -19.80 14.09 -15.84
CA ILE A 179 -18.67 13.22 -15.47
C ILE A 179 -17.87 13.90 -14.36
N THR A 180 -17.96 13.37 -13.16
CA THR A 180 -17.43 14.00 -11.94
C THR A 180 -16.33 13.18 -11.26
N THR A 181 -16.02 11.97 -11.76
CA THR A 181 -15.02 11.05 -11.21
C THR A 181 -14.24 10.33 -12.32
N VAL A 182 -13.10 9.74 -11.93
CA VAL A 182 -12.28 8.93 -12.85
C VAL A 182 -12.98 7.62 -13.24
N GLU A 183 -13.82 7.07 -12.38
CA GLU A 183 -14.62 5.88 -12.65
C GLU A 183 -15.68 6.17 -13.73
N GLU A 184 -16.29 7.34 -13.70
CA GLU A 184 -17.20 7.78 -14.74
C GLU A 184 -16.46 8.03 -16.06
N VAL A 185 -15.27 8.61 -16.06
CA VAL A 185 -14.42 8.71 -17.26
C VAL A 185 -14.16 7.32 -17.84
N GLN A 186 -13.87 6.33 -17.01
CA GLN A 186 -13.62 4.98 -17.48
C GLN A 186 -14.86 4.40 -18.20
N ILE A 187 -16.03 4.41 -17.55
CA ILE A 187 -17.22 3.71 -18.04
C ILE A 187 -17.91 4.45 -19.20
N SER A 188 -17.87 5.78 -19.22
CA SER A 188 -18.53 6.62 -20.21
C SER A 188 -17.60 7.12 -21.31
N GLY A 189 -16.28 7.13 -21.09
CA GLY A 189 -15.27 7.61 -22.04
C GLY A 189 -14.38 6.52 -22.57
N VAL A 190 -13.55 5.89 -21.69
CA VAL A 190 -12.58 4.86 -22.11
C VAL A 190 -13.27 3.62 -22.67
N GLN A 191 -14.35 3.19 -22.02
CA GLN A 191 -15.14 2.01 -22.40
C GLN A 191 -16.35 2.35 -23.28
N ALA A 192 -16.47 3.58 -23.75
CA ALA A 192 -17.49 3.93 -24.75
C ALA A 192 -17.08 3.45 -26.14
N SER A 193 -18.07 3.09 -26.96
CA SER A 193 -17.82 2.60 -28.31
C SER A 193 -17.36 3.67 -29.31
N GLY A 194 -17.23 4.94 -28.88
CA GLY A 194 -16.78 6.03 -29.74
C GLY A 194 -16.78 7.40 -29.07
N ALA A 195 -16.44 8.43 -29.85
CA ALA A 195 -16.50 9.82 -29.45
C ALA A 195 -17.93 10.32 -29.31
N GLY A 196 -18.26 11.07 -28.27
CA GLY A 196 -19.62 11.47 -27.99
C GLY A 196 -19.77 12.74 -27.16
N TRP A 197 -20.90 13.41 -27.33
CA TRP A 197 -21.30 14.57 -26.55
C TRP A 197 -21.56 14.21 -25.08
N ILE A 198 -21.15 15.11 -24.17
CA ILE A 198 -21.49 15.08 -22.75
C ILE A 198 -22.13 16.40 -22.32
N GLY A 199 -22.63 16.49 -21.09
CA GLY A 199 -23.46 17.58 -20.59
C GLY A 199 -22.75 18.88 -20.21
N GLY A 200 -21.47 19.04 -20.54
CA GLY A 200 -20.68 20.25 -20.24
C GLY A 200 -20.82 21.34 -21.29
N SER A 201 -20.94 22.63 -20.87
CA SER A 201 -20.96 23.79 -21.75
C SER A 201 -20.51 25.07 -21.02
N ASP A 202 -19.92 26.00 -21.76
CA ASP A 202 -19.63 27.38 -21.33
C ASP A 202 -20.32 28.45 -22.21
N GLU A 203 -21.28 28.04 -23.12
CA GLU A 203 -22.07 28.94 -23.95
C GLU A 203 -22.67 30.14 -23.22
N ALA A 204 -23.09 29.97 -21.96
CA ALA A 204 -23.68 31.05 -21.16
C ALA A 204 -22.64 32.08 -20.65
N ASN A 205 -21.38 31.68 -20.49
CA ASN A 205 -20.29 32.54 -20.05
C ASN A 205 -18.95 31.91 -20.41
N GLU A 206 -18.35 32.42 -21.46
CA GLU A 206 -17.07 31.97 -22.02
C GLU A 206 -16.00 31.72 -20.95
N GLY A 207 -15.38 30.53 -21.01
CA GLY A 207 -14.37 30.06 -20.07
C GLY A 207 -14.91 29.66 -18.70
N VAL A 208 -16.22 29.60 -18.50
CA VAL A 208 -16.86 29.09 -17.26
C VAL A 208 -17.68 27.86 -17.56
N TRP A 209 -16.99 26.73 -17.64
CA TRP A 209 -17.59 25.45 -17.97
C TRP A 209 -18.45 24.91 -16.85
N LYS A 210 -19.71 24.60 -17.17
CA LYS A 210 -20.68 24.05 -16.24
C LYS A 210 -21.34 22.79 -16.78
N TRP A 211 -21.74 21.92 -15.88
CA TRP A 211 -22.74 20.90 -16.20
C TRP A 211 -24.10 21.60 -16.42
N VAL A 212 -24.69 21.39 -17.59
CA VAL A 212 -25.97 22.00 -18.00
C VAL A 212 -27.08 20.98 -18.17
N THR A 213 -26.87 19.78 -17.64
CA THR A 213 -27.79 18.64 -17.60
C THR A 213 -27.65 17.92 -16.27
N GLY A 214 -28.51 16.95 -15.99
CA GLY A 214 -28.41 16.03 -14.87
C GLY A 214 -28.56 16.64 -13.49
N PRO A 215 -28.23 15.86 -12.44
CA PRO A 215 -28.27 16.29 -11.05
C PRO A 215 -27.25 17.41 -10.74
N GLU A 216 -26.14 17.48 -11.48
CA GLU A 216 -25.05 18.45 -11.33
C GLU A 216 -25.33 19.79 -12.02
N LEU A 217 -26.55 19.97 -12.57
CA LEU A 217 -26.95 21.19 -13.28
C LEU A 217 -26.54 22.47 -12.55
N GLY A 218 -25.74 23.32 -13.22
CA GLY A 218 -25.27 24.59 -12.73
C GLY A 218 -23.91 24.51 -12.01
N THR A 219 -23.39 23.31 -11.72
CA THR A 219 -22.07 23.11 -11.11
C THR A 219 -20.96 23.49 -12.07
N THR A 220 -20.10 24.43 -11.67
CA THR A 220 -18.89 24.78 -12.41
C THR A 220 -17.82 23.70 -12.21
N PHE A 221 -17.34 23.12 -13.31
CA PHE A 221 -16.28 22.11 -13.25
C PHE A 221 -14.94 22.59 -13.81
N TRP A 222 -14.92 23.71 -14.57
CA TRP A 222 -13.67 24.29 -15.07
C TRP A 222 -13.81 25.82 -15.23
N ASN A 223 -12.71 26.55 -14.94
CA ASN A 223 -12.60 27.98 -15.15
C ASN A 223 -11.36 28.31 -15.99
N GLY A 224 -11.54 29.01 -17.08
CA GLY A 224 -10.51 29.44 -18.01
C GLY A 224 -10.43 28.56 -19.26
N ALA A 225 -9.46 28.89 -20.13
CA ALA A 225 -9.08 28.11 -21.31
C ALA A 225 -8.05 27.02 -20.91
N VAL A 226 -7.16 26.63 -21.81
CA VAL A 226 -6.17 25.55 -21.66
C VAL A 226 -5.34 25.60 -20.34
N ASN A 227 -5.08 26.78 -19.79
CA ASN A 227 -4.37 26.96 -18.52
C ASN A 227 -5.30 27.25 -17.34
N GLY A 228 -6.57 26.88 -17.48
CA GLY A 228 -7.58 27.05 -16.46
C GLY A 228 -7.41 26.12 -15.25
N SER A 229 -8.40 26.10 -14.40
CA SER A 229 -8.39 25.24 -13.19
C SER A 229 -9.77 24.67 -12.91
N SER A 230 -9.78 23.43 -12.40
CA SER A 230 -11.01 22.75 -11.98
C SER A 230 -11.28 23.02 -10.49
N PRO A 231 -12.45 23.52 -10.12
CA PRO A 231 -12.89 23.60 -8.73
C PRO A 231 -13.40 22.25 -8.19
N THR A 232 -13.71 21.30 -9.06
CA THR A 232 -14.22 19.96 -8.70
C THR A 232 -13.43 18.88 -9.42
N PHE A 233 -13.95 18.36 -10.55
CA PHE A 233 -13.31 17.37 -11.40
C PHE A 233 -13.42 17.79 -12.86
N ALA A 234 -12.34 17.65 -13.62
CA ALA A 234 -12.32 17.80 -15.06
C ALA A 234 -11.26 16.88 -15.68
N PHE A 235 -11.52 16.39 -16.89
CA PHE A 235 -10.60 15.49 -17.59
C PHE A 235 -10.41 15.93 -19.05
N TRP A 236 -10.01 17.19 -19.23
CA TRP A 236 -9.68 17.75 -20.53
C TRP A 236 -8.46 17.07 -21.16
N ASN A 237 -8.47 16.89 -22.47
CA ASN A 237 -7.30 16.47 -23.22
C ASN A 237 -6.20 17.54 -23.14
N ALA A 238 -4.97 17.18 -23.51
CA ALA A 238 -3.85 18.12 -23.52
C ALA A 238 -4.14 19.30 -24.50
N ASN A 239 -3.97 20.53 -24.00
CA ASN A 239 -4.27 21.81 -24.65
C ASN A 239 -5.77 22.10 -24.85
N GLU A 240 -6.65 21.45 -24.11
CA GLU A 240 -8.07 21.74 -24.07
C GLU A 240 -8.50 22.29 -22.68
N PRO A 241 -9.62 23.01 -22.57
CA PRO A 241 -10.44 23.56 -23.66
C PRO A 241 -9.69 24.72 -24.37
N ASN A 242 -9.75 24.78 -25.70
CA ASN A 242 -8.94 25.73 -26.48
C ASN A 242 -9.76 26.80 -27.23
N ASN A 243 -11.11 26.66 -27.28
CA ASN A 243 -12.07 27.53 -27.95
C ASN A 243 -11.65 27.90 -29.40
N GLN A 244 -11.27 26.90 -30.19
CA GLN A 244 -10.86 27.14 -31.58
C GLN A 244 -12.05 27.44 -32.49
N GLY A 245 -12.50 28.66 -32.54
CA GLY A 245 -13.58 29.13 -33.41
C GLY A 245 -14.98 28.99 -32.82
N GLU A 246 -15.17 29.35 -31.58
CA GLU A 246 -16.43 29.25 -30.81
C GLU A 246 -16.82 27.81 -30.52
N GLU A 247 -16.16 27.21 -29.53
CA GLU A 247 -16.32 25.81 -29.10
C GLU A 247 -16.87 25.75 -27.68
N ASP A 248 -18.19 25.69 -27.54
CA ASP A 248 -18.90 25.83 -26.26
C ASP A 248 -19.35 24.50 -25.63
N TYR A 249 -19.08 23.34 -26.26
CA TYR A 249 -19.70 22.08 -25.86
C TYR A 249 -18.68 20.95 -25.67
N ALA A 250 -18.74 20.31 -24.50
CA ALA A 250 -17.82 19.24 -24.13
C ALA A 250 -18.15 17.93 -24.86
N HIS A 251 -17.09 17.28 -25.33
CA HIS A 251 -17.14 16.08 -26.13
C HIS A 251 -16.02 15.11 -25.73
N VAL A 252 -16.33 13.84 -25.53
CA VAL A 252 -15.31 12.81 -25.30
C VAL A 252 -14.50 12.62 -26.57
N THR A 253 -13.17 12.64 -26.48
CA THR A 253 -12.26 12.51 -27.63
C THR A 253 -12.41 11.16 -28.35
N ALA A 254 -12.10 11.15 -29.64
CA ALA A 254 -12.09 9.91 -30.39
C ALA A 254 -11.03 8.93 -29.87
N PRO A 255 -11.27 7.60 -29.93
CA PRO A 255 -10.26 6.61 -29.58
C PRO A 255 -8.93 6.85 -30.34
N GLY A 256 -7.82 6.90 -29.59
CA GLY A 256 -6.47 7.19 -30.12
C GLY A 256 -6.11 8.68 -30.24
N VAL A 257 -7.00 9.58 -29.83
CA VAL A 257 -6.73 11.02 -29.72
C VAL A 257 -6.48 11.38 -28.26
N GLY A 258 -5.24 11.74 -27.92
CA GLY A 258 -4.85 12.12 -26.57
C GLY A 258 -5.03 11.00 -25.53
N GLN A 259 -5.42 11.39 -24.32
CA GLN A 259 -5.69 10.42 -23.25
C GLN A 259 -7.08 9.77 -23.47
N PRO A 260 -7.18 8.43 -23.34
CA PRO A 260 -8.47 7.76 -23.48
C PRO A 260 -9.52 8.32 -22.51
N GLY A 261 -10.69 8.66 -23.04
CA GLY A 261 -11.80 9.19 -22.26
C GLY A 261 -11.70 10.68 -21.91
N SER A 262 -10.62 11.37 -22.29
CA SER A 262 -10.48 12.82 -22.09
C SER A 262 -11.47 13.62 -22.95
N TRP A 263 -11.64 14.89 -22.63
CA TRP A 263 -12.61 15.76 -23.27
C TRP A 263 -11.95 16.81 -24.16
N ASN A 264 -12.69 17.23 -25.15
CA ASN A 264 -12.39 18.32 -26.06
C ASN A 264 -13.61 19.26 -26.13
N ASP A 265 -13.39 20.56 -26.30
CA ASP A 265 -14.46 21.49 -26.65
C ASP A 265 -14.68 21.49 -28.15
N LEU A 266 -15.94 21.60 -28.57
CA LEU A 266 -16.36 21.69 -29.98
C LEU A 266 -17.51 22.66 -30.14
N SER A 267 -17.65 23.20 -31.36
CA SER A 267 -18.89 23.90 -31.76
C SER A 267 -20.10 22.97 -31.70
N ASN A 268 -21.32 23.50 -31.64
CA ASN A 268 -22.54 22.71 -31.52
C ASN A 268 -22.71 21.58 -32.57
N VAL A 269 -22.08 21.70 -33.72
CA VAL A 269 -22.14 20.67 -34.78
C VAL A 269 -20.88 19.82 -34.86
N GLY A 270 -19.81 20.22 -34.19
CA GLY A 270 -18.50 19.62 -34.32
C GLY A 270 -17.93 19.67 -35.74
N ALA A 271 -16.94 18.84 -36.04
CA ALA A 271 -16.43 18.72 -37.40
C ALA A 271 -17.32 17.83 -38.28
N SER A 272 -17.29 18.06 -39.58
CA SER A 272 -18.05 17.27 -40.55
C SER A 272 -17.45 15.89 -40.83
N SER A 273 -16.17 15.65 -40.41
CA SER A 273 -15.47 14.38 -40.59
C SER A 273 -14.26 14.27 -39.63
N GLY A 274 -13.63 13.09 -39.60
CA GLY A 274 -12.43 12.85 -38.81
C GLY A 274 -12.68 12.65 -37.33
N ASN A 275 -11.65 12.96 -36.50
CA ASN A 275 -11.65 12.68 -35.07
C ASN A 275 -12.56 13.60 -34.24
N TYR A 276 -12.85 14.78 -34.74
CA TYR A 276 -13.70 15.79 -34.09
C TYR A 276 -15.14 15.78 -34.66
N GLN A 277 -15.47 14.82 -35.54
CA GLN A 277 -16.85 14.57 -35.94
C GLN A 277 -17.55 13.84 -34.80
N PRO A 278 -18.68 14.37 -34.27
CA PRO A 278 -19.47 13.65 -33.28
C PRO A 278 -19.97 12.29 -33.85
N LYS A 279 -19.69 11.22 -33.10
CA LYS A 279 -20.12 9.85 -33.47
C LYS A 279 -21.36 9.41 -32.71
N GLY A 280 -21.73 10.16 -31.70
CA GLY A 280 -22.86 9.88 -30.83
C GLY A 280 -22.87 10.78 -29.60
N TYR A 281 -23.49 10.29 -28.57
CA TYR A 281 -23.58 10.96 -27.27
C TYR A 281 -23.70 9.95 -26.13
N ILE A 282 -23.42 10.39 -24.93
CA ILE A 282 -23.50 9.56 -23.73
C ILE A 282 -24.68 9.99 -22.91
N VAL A 283 -25.61 9.07 -22.70
CA VAL A 283 -26.78 9.26 -21.85
C VAL A 283 -26.47 8.68 -20.48
N GLU A 284 -26.77 9.45 -19.47
CA GLU A 284 -26.75 9.04 -18.08
C GLU A 284 -28.19 8.98 -17.55
N TYR A 285 -28.46 7.98 -16.68
CA TYR A 285 -29.76 7.76 -16.05
C TYR A 285 -29.53 7.57 -14.55
N GLY A 286 -30.27 8.30 -13.75
CA GLY A 286 -30.23 8.23 -12.27
C GLY A 286 -29.91 9.56 -11.64
N GLY A 287 -30.05 9.64 -10.30
CA GLY A 287 -29.74 10.82 -9.50
C GLY A 287 -30.74 11.96 -9.57
N ILE A 288 -31.78 11.90 -10.43
CA ILE A 288 -32.79 12.92 -10.50
C ILE A 288 -33.84 12.73 -9.38
N PRO A 289 -34.22 13.80 -8.66
CA PRO A 289 -35.22 13.70 -7.60
C PRO A 289 -36.54 13.11 -8.12
N GLY A 290 -36.96 11.99 -7.52
CA GLY A 290 -38.18 11.26 -7.91
C GLY A 290 -37.94 10.02 -8.79
N ASP A 291 -36.69 9.76 -9.16
CA ASP A 291 -36.31 8.53 -9.85
C ASP A 291 -36.68 7.28 -9.03
N PRO A 292 -37.14 6.19 -9.69
CA PRO A 292 -37.41 4.93 -9.02
C PRO A 292 -36.10 4.29 -8.49
N ILE A 293 -36.19 3.60 -7.35
CA ILE A 293 -35.09 2.76 -6.85
C ILE A 293 -35.08 1.45 -7.65
N LEU A 294 -34.07 1.26 -8.47
CA LEU A 294 -33.92 0.07 -9.29
C LEU A 294 -32.99 -0.96 -8.61
N GLN A 295 -33.30 -2.24 -8.77
CA GLN A 295 -32.49 -3.38 -8.35
C GLN A 295 -32.15 -4.28 -9.56
N ILE A 296 -32.17 -3.73 -10.76
CA ILE A 296 -31.89 -4.41 -12.04
C ILE A 296 -30.41 -4.64 -12.29
N SER A 297 -29.57 -4.24 -11.35
CA SER A 297 -28.11 -4.39 -11.36
C SER A 297 -27.61 -4.82 -10.00
N THR A 298 -26.49 -5.50 -10.01
CA THR A 298 -25.74 -5.91 -8.81
C THR A 298 -24.25 -5.94 -9.13
N THR A 299 -23.40 -5.95 -8.13
CA THR A 299 -21.95 -5.97 -8.32
C THR A 299 -21.29 -7.12 -7.58
N SER A 300 -20.12 -7.50 -8.08
CA SER A 300 -19.17 -8.36 -7.40
C SER A 300 -17.75 -7.83 -7.57
N ILE A 301 -16.83 -8.26 -6.72
CA ILE A 301 -15.48 -7.69 -6.65
C ILE A 301 -14.43 -8.81 -6.67
N ILE A 302 -13.40 -8.60 -7.46
CA ILE A 302 -12.15 -9.36 -7.40
C ILE A 302 -11.03 -8.39 -7.04
N THR A 303 -10.28 -8.71 -5.99
CA THR A 303 -9.16 -7.88 -5.54
C THR A 303 -7.85 -8.62 -5.73
N ILE A 304 -6.87 -7.93 -6.30
CA ILE A 304 -5.51 -8.42 -6.43
C ILE A 304 -4.74 -7.99 -5.19
N PRO A 305 -4.19 -8.94 -4.41
CA PRO A 305 -3.49 -8.60 -3.19
C PRO A 305 -2.15 -7.93 -3.49
N VAL A 306 -1.84 -6.91 -2.69
CA VAL A 306 -0.59 -6.16 -2.74
C VAL A 306 -0.07 -5.96 -1.33
N ILE A 307 1.21 -6.18 -1.12
CA ILE A 307 1.88 -5.76 0.12
C ILE A 307 1.96 -4.23 0.13
N THR A 308 1.32 -3.61 1.11
CA THR A 308 1.21 -2.15 1.24
C THR A 308 2.36 -1.54 2.05
N ASN A 309 2.93 -2.31 2.98
CA ASN A 309 4.09 -1.89 3.76
C ASN A 309 4.88 -3.09 4.26
N VAL A 310 6.19 -2.89 4.44
CA VAL A 310 7.10 -3.85 5.09
C VAL A 310 8.00 -3.12 6.08
N THR A 311 8.30 -3.78 7.20
CA THR A 311 9.23 -3.27 8.22
C THR A 311 10.38 -4.24 8.38
N SER A 312 11.55 -3.85 7.88
CA SER A 312 12.83 -4.50 8.15
C SER A 312 13.27 -4.26 9.59
N ALA A 313 14.03 -5.17 10.15
CA ALA A 313 14.51 -5.04 11.51
C ALA A 313 16.03 -5.29 11.59
N THR A 314 16.66 -4.64 12.57
CA THR A 314 18.12 -4.71 12.79
C THR A 314 18.39 -4.99 14.26
N ARG A 315 19.36 -5.85 14.55
CA ARG A 315 19.86 -6.07 15.91
C ARG A 315 21.36 -6.27 15.94
N CYS A 316 21.94 -6.08 17.11
CA CYS A 316 23.33 -6.38 17.40
C CYS A 316 23.47 -7.84 17.87
N GLY A 317 24.35 -8.59 17.22
CA GLY A 317 24.59 -9.99 17.52
C GLY A 317 23.43 -10.93 17.22
N SER A 318 23.65 -12.21 17.42
CA SER A 318 22.65 -13.26 17.21
C SER A 318 21.46 -13.14 18.17
N GLY A 319 20.29 -13.61 17.74
CA GLY A 319 19.09 -13.68 18.57
C GLY A 319 17.80 -13.50 17.81
N ALA A 320 16.71 -13.30 18.55
CA ALA A 320 15.39 -13.15 17.97
C ALA A 320 15.25 -11.79 17.27
N ILE A 321 14.56 -11.80 16.11
CA ILE A 321 14.24 -10.60 15.33
C ILE A 321 12.82 -10.74 14.74
N THR A 322 12.07 -9.64 14.70
CA THR A 322 10.71 -9.63 14.20
C THR A 322 10.60 -8.72 12.99
N LEU A 323 10.07 -9.25 11.89
CA LEU A 323 9.72 -8.54 10.66
C LEU A 323 8.21 -8.32 10.63
N GLN A 324 7.77 -7.24 9.97
CA GLN A 324 6.34 -6.95 9.82
C GLN A 324 5.99 -6.64 8.37
N ALA A 325 4.76 -6.97 7.98
CA ALA A 325 4.19 -6.60 6.71
C ALA A 325 2.69 -6.35 6.83
N THR A 326 2.15 -5.52 5.92
CA THR A 326 0.71 -5.28 5.77
C THR A 326 0.32 -5.43 4.30
N SER A 327 -0.94 -5.77 4.05
CA SER A 327 -1.52 -5.90 2.71
C SER A 327 -2.87 -5.20 2.64
N ASN A 328 -3.33 -4.91 1.42
CA ASN A 328 -4.69 -4.41 1.17
C ASN A 328 -5.76 -5.48 1.44
N ILE A 329 -5.46 -6.75 1.13
CA ILE A 329 -6.32 -7.91 1.33
C ILE A 329 -5.47 -9.19 1.38
N GLY A 330 -6.06 -10.29 1.81
CA GLY A 330 -5.42 -11.61 1.85
C GLY A 330 -4.64 -11.85 3.14
N SER A 331 -4.06 -13.04 3.23
CA SER A 331 -3.23 -13.45 4.36
C SER A 331 -1.76 -13.29 4.00
N ILE A 332 -0.99 -12.62 4.84
CA ILE A 332 0.44 -12.39 4.61
C ILE A 332 1.20 -13.69 4.82
N ASN A 333 1.94 -14.12 3.80
CA ASN A 333 2.75 -15.32 3.81
C ASN A 333 4.23 -14.96 3.68
N TRP A 334 5.08 -15.57 4.49
CA TRP A 334 6.52 -15.35 4.52
C TRP A 334 7.28 -16.55 3.94
N TYR A 335 8.35 -16.27 3.19
CA TYR A 335 9.13 -17.25 2.46
C TYR A 335 10.63 -16.98 2.60
N THR A 336 11.44 -18.00 2.34
CA THR A 336 12.90 -17.91 2.25
C THR A 336 13.40 -17.69 0.82
N THR A 337 12.51 -17.74 -0.17
CA THR A 337 12.86 -17.63 -1.61
C THR A 337 12.00 -16.56 -2.30
N PRO A 338 12.53 -15.83 -3.28
CA PRO A 338 11.78 -14.81 -4.01
C PRO A 338 10.63 -15.39 -4.84
N THR A 339 10.71 -16.66 -5.22
CA THR A 339 9.69 -17.36 -6.03
C THR A 339 9.56 -18.80 -5.57
N GLY A 340 8.39 -19.41 -5.81
CA GLY A 340 8.12 -20.82 -5.48
C GLY A 340 8.15 -21.14 -3.98
N GLY A 341 8.15 -22.41 -3.63
CA GLY A 341 8.18 -22.92 -2.25
C GLY A 341 6.86 -22.72 -1.50
N THR A 342 6.82 -23.25 -0.28
CA THR A 342 5.68 -23.09 0.66
C THR A 342 5.99 -21.99 1.68
N PRO A 343 4.98 -21.27 2.18
CA PRO A 343 5.20 -20.29 3.24
C PRO A 343 5.76 -20.94 4.49
N ILE A 344 6.77 -20.30 5.09
CA ILE A 344 7.35 -20.70 6.39
C ILE A 344 6.57 -20.16 7.57
N PHE A 345 5.79 -19.10 7.35
CA PHE A 345 4.94 -18.48 8.35
C PHE A 345 3.81 -17.71 7.66
N THR A 346 2.65 -17.61 8.32
CA THR A 346 1.51 -16.81 7.87
C THR A 346 1.10 -15.87 9.00
N GLY A 347 0.98 -14.57 8.71
CA GLY A 347 0.60 -13.52 9.64
C GLY A 347 1.41 -12.23 9.45
N ASN A 348 0.93 -11.14 10.01
CA ASN A 348 1.47 -9.79 9.81
C ASN A 348 2.82 -9.55 10.50
N SER A 349 3.15 -10.36 11.50
CA SER A 349 4.36 -10.20 12.33
C SER A 349 5.09 -11.55 12.42
N PHE A 350 6.22 -11.67 11.75
CA PHE A 350 7.03 -12.86 11.67
C PHE A 350 8.24 -12.74 12.60
N THR A 351 8.28 -13.54 13.65
CA THR A 351 9.41 -13.60 14.59
C THR A 351 10.30 -14.80 14.30
N ILE A 352 11.56 -14.53 13.98
CA ILE A 352 12.62 -15.50 13.81
C ILE A 352 13.28 -15.69 15.19
N PRO A 353 13.19 -16.86 15.85
CA PRO A 353 13.64 -17.03 17.25
C PRO A 353 15.15 -16.84 17.42
N LEU A 354 15.93 -17.25 16.44
CA LEU A 354 17.39 -17.15 16.45
C LEU A 354 17.90 -16.88 15.04
N LEU A 355 18.47 -15.70 14.84
CA LEU A 355 19.15 -15.32 13.62
C LEU A 355 20.62 -15.00 13.93
N ASN A 356 21.55 -15.57 13.16
CA ASN A 356 23.00 -15.41 13.37
C ASN A 356 23.66 -14.52 12.32
N VAL A 357 23.06 -14.41 11.15
CA VAL A 357 23.57 -13.65 10.01
C VAL A 357 22.43 -12.88 9.36
N THR A 358 22.74 -11.77 8.71
CA THR A 358 21.79 -11.01 7.90
C THR A 358 21.16 -11.92 6.87
N THR A 359 19.82 -11.95 6.80
CA THR A 359 19.05 -12.85 5.96
C THR A 359 17.89 -12.10 5.34
N ASP A 360 17.64 -12.38 4.05
CA ASP A 360 16.50 -11.89 3.31
C ASP A 360 15.35 -12.87 3.40
N TYR A 361 14.17 -12.32 3.66
CA TYR A 361 12.89 -13.01 3.61
C TYR A 361 12.02 -12.34 2.55
N TYR A 362 11.02 -13.05 2.09
CA TYR A 362 10.12 -12.58 1.05
C TYR A 362 8.68 -12.73 1.51
N VAL A 363 7.84 -11.75 1.18
CA VAL A 363 6.47 -11.71 1.64
C VAL A 363 5.51 -11.44 0.49
N ASP A 364 4.39 -12.16 0.48
CA ASP A 364 3.23 -11.90 -0.37
C ASP A 364 1.93 -11.97 0.43
N ALA A 365 0.80 -11.65 -0.22
CA ALA A 365 -0.53 -11.77 0.35
C ALA A 365 -1.48 -12.62 -0.52
N PHE A 366 -0.94 -13.45 -1.39
CA PHE A 366 -1.72 -14.33 -2.27
C PHE A 366 -2.28 -15.55 -1.52
N PRO A 367 -3.37 -16.14 -2.02
CA PRO A 367 -3.85 -17.42 -1.51
C PRO A 367 -2.75 -18.48 -1.55
N VAL A 368 -2.71 -19.33 -0.55
CA VAL A 368 -1.75 -20.45 -0.48
C VAL A 368 -1.93 -21.34 -1.71
N GLY A 369 -0.85 -21.64 -2.41
CA GLY A 369 -0.87 -22.38 -3.68
C GLY A 369 -0.81 -21.50 -4.92
N CYS A 370 -0.91 -20.19 -4.79
CA CYS A 370 -0.62 -19.26 -5.88
C CYS A 370 0.88 -19.27 -6.19
N THR A 371 1.24 -19.72 -7.40
CA THR A 371 2.66 -19.89 -7.80
C THR A 371 3.24 -18.65 -8.45
N LEU A 372 2.39 -17.74 -8.89
CA LEU A 372 2.73 -16.50 -9.59
C LEU A 372 2.27 -15.30 -8.75
N GLY A 373 3.15 -14.36 -8.59
CA GLY A 373 2.92 -13.14 -7.84
C GLY A 373 4.25 -12.59 -7.32
N ASN A 374 4.38 -11.27 -7.30
CA ASN A 374 5.60 -10.64 -6.81
C ASN A 374 5.64 -10.72 -5.28
N ARG A 375 6.74 -11.24 -4.77
CA ARG A 375 7.08 -11.14 -3.36
C ARG A 375 7.91 -9.88 -3.11
N VAL A 376 7.67 -9.24 -1.99
CA VAL A 376 8.46 -8.11 -1.51
C VAL A 376 9.56 -8.64 -0.60
N GLN A 377 10.80 -8.22 -0.86
CA GLN A 377 11.94 -8.58 -0.03
C GLN A 377 11.92 -7.78 1.28
N VAL A 378 12.23 -8.45 2.40
CA VAL A 378 12.32 -7.87 3.74
C VAL A 378 13.58 -8.40 4.40
N THR A 379 14.52 -7.52 4.72
CA THR A 379 15.83 -7.92 5.28
C THR A 379 15.81 -7.88 6.80
N ALA A 380 16.20 -8.99 7.42
CA ALA A 380 16.55 -9.08 8.83
C ALA A 380 18.05 -8.88 8.99
N THR A 381 18.47 -7.74 9.54
CA THR A 381 19.87 -7.35 9.59
C THR A 381 20.51 -7.70 10.94
N ILE A 382 21.57 -8.49 10.91
CA ILE A 382 22.42 -8.76 12.06
C ILE A 382 23.71 -7.96 11.93
N LYS A 383 23.92 -7.02 12.85
CA LYS A 383 25.17 -6.27 12.96
C LYS A 383 26.13 -7.02 13.88
N PRO A 384 27.41 -7.20 13.51
CA PRO A 384 28.38 -7.88 14.36
C PRO A 384 28.64 -7.06 15.63
N VAL A 385 28.75 -7.76 16.75
CA VAL A 385 29.19 -7.19 18.03
C VAL A 385 30.72 -7.25 18.05
N PRO A 386 31.42 -6.13 18.37
CA PRO A 386 32.86 -6.12 18.50
C PRO A 386 33.35 -7.07 19.59
N VAL A 387 34.52 -7.68 19.37
CA VAL A 387 35.23 -8.47 20.36
C VAL A 387 36.49 -7.71 20.81
N ILE A 388 36.66 -7.58 22.11
CA ILE A 388 37.78 -6.86 22.71
C ILE A 388 38.86 -7.86 23.19
N GLY A 389 40.11 -7.62 22.81
CA GLY A 389 41.28 -8.20 23.39
C GLY A 389 42.03 -7.15 24.18
N PHE A 390 42.59 -7.52 25.35
CA PHE A 390 43.45 -6.63 26.15
C PHE A 390 44.57 -7.38 26.80
N THR A 391 45.63 -6.63 27.14
CA THR A 391 46.77 -7.17 27.91
C THR A 391 46.57 -6.82 29.39
N THR A 392 46.67 -7.82 30.27
CA THR A 392 46.62 -7.60 31.72
C THR A 392 47.78 -6.71 32.12
N PRO A 393 47.53 -5.55 32.78
CA PRO A 393 48.61 -4.67 33.19
C PRO A 393 49.43 -5.28 34.34
N ASN A 394 50.73 -5.00 34.34
CA ASN A 394 51.58 -5.31 35.50
C ASN A 394 51.23 -4.42 36.69
N PRO A 395 51.44 -4.89 37.93
CA PRO A 395 51.31 -4.03 39.09
C PRO A 395 52.22 -2.81 38.98
N VAL A 396 51.79 -1.67 39.50
CA VAL A 396 52.51 -0.39 39.46
C VAL A 396 52.80 0.11 40.89
N CYS A 397 53.85 0.89 41.05
CA CYS A 397 54.10 1.52 42.33
C CYS A 397 53.11 2.62 42.66
N GLN A 398 52.83 2.84 43.93
CA GLN A 398 51.96 3.91 44.41
C GLN A 398 52.38 5.27 43.83
N ASN A 399 51.44 6.09 43.45
CA ASN A 399 51.57 7.42 42.82
C ASN A 399 52.31 7.40 41.47
N THR A 400 52.27 6.29 40.75
CA THR A 400 52.73 6.20 39.35
C THR A 400 51.55 5.93 38.41
N ASN A 401 51.73 6.19 37.14
CA ASN A 401 50.77 5.86 36.07
C ASN A 401 51.21 4.58 35.33
N THR A 402 50.31 4.06 34.53
CA THR A 402 50.58 2.96 33.58
C THR A 402 49.83 3.15 32.30
N THR A 403 50.30 2.52 31.23
CA THR A 403 49.61 2.51 29.93
C THR A 403 48.90 1.18 29.76
N LEU A 404 47.56 1.26 29.64
CA LEU A 404 46.69 0.14 29.34
C LEU A 404 46.57 -0.01 27.82
N GLN A 405 46.62 -1.24 27.33
CA GLN A 405 46.53 -1.54 25.89
C GLN A 405 45.41 -2.52 25.64
N ALA A 406 44.60 -2.20 24.60
CA ALA A 406 43.54 -3.07 24.12
C ALA A 406 43.40 -2.96 22.59
N ASN A 407 42.79 -3.98 22.02
CA ASN A 407 42.41 -3.99 20.62
C ASN A 407 40.92 -4.40 20.46
N THR A 408 40.37 -4.14 19.31
CA THR A 408 39.00 -4.58 18.96
C THR A 408 39.00 -5.17 17.58
N SER A 409 38.12 -6.13 17.36
CA SER A 409 37.89 -6.69 16.01
C SER A 409 37.22 -5.68 15.08
N LEU A 410 36.39 -4.77 15.62
CA LEU A 410 35.60 -3.79 14.87
C LEU A 410 35.41 -2.51 15.71
N GLY A 411 35.29 -1.37 15.01
CA GLY A 411 34.86 -0.11 15.61
C GLY A 411 35.89 0.59 16.45
N VAL A 412 35.50 1.31 17.48
CA VAL A 412 36.30 2.18 18.35
C VAL A 412 36.22 1.71 19.76
N LEU A 413 37.36 1.79 20.48
CA LEU A 413 37.49 1.46 21.92
C LEU A 413 37.25 2.73 22.75
N ASN A 414 36.40 2.60 23.75
CA ASN A 414 36.09 3.63 24.75
C ASN A 414 36.46 3.11 26.15
N TRP A 415 37.19 3.94 26.91
CA TRP A 415 37.59 3.66 28.27
C TRP A 415 36.74 4.43 29.27
N TYR A 416 36.44 3.82 30.39
CA TYR A 416 35.59 4.36 31.43
C TYR A 416 36.19 4.13 32.81
N ASP A 417 35.86 5.03 33.73
CA ASP A 417 36.26 4.94 35.16
C ASP A 417 35.33 4.05 35.98
N SER A 418 34.13 3.76 35.47
CA SER A 418 33.18 2.85 36.12
C SER A 418 32.37 2.05 35.09
N ASN A 419 31.81 0.92 35.55
CA ASN A 419 30.95 0.08 34.71
C ASN A 419 29.63 0.78 34.26
N THR A 420 29.22 1.83 34.97
CA THR A 420 27.96 2.55 34.73
C THR A 420 28.15 3.93 34.10
N SER A 421 29.38 4.41 33.93
CA SER A 421 29.67 5.70 33.30
C SER A 421 29.17 5.72 31.87
N VAL A 422 28.42 6.77 31.48
CA VAL A 422 27.89 6.96 30.11
C VAL A 422 28.87 7.69 29.19
N THR A 423 29.81 8.46 29.77
CA THR A 423 30.80 9.23 29.02
C THR A 423 32.16 8.54 29.12
N PRO A 424 32.82 8.24 27.98
CA PRO A 424 34.18 7.68 28.05
C PRO A 424 35.17 8.73 28.54
N ILE A 425 36.13 8.30 29.37
CA ILE A 425 37.25 9.13 29.80
C ILE A 425 38.33 9.20 28.71
N PHE A 426 38.37 8.22 27.80
CA PHE A 426 39.33 8.17 26.70
C PHE A 426 38.80 7.28 25.57
N THR A 427 39.19 7.59 24.33
CA THR A 427 38.88 6.81 23.12
C THR A 427 40.18 6.46 22.40
N GLY A 428 40.40 5.19 22.14
CA GLY A 428 41.61 4.69 21.45
C GLY A 428 42.12 3.37 22.01
N THR A 429 43.16 2.83 21.37
CA THR A 429 43.75 1.50 21.71
C THR A 429 44.69 1.52 22.91
N THR A 430 45.20 2.69 23.29
CA THR A 430 46.13 2.86 24.40
C THR A 430 45.67 3.98 25.30
N PHE A 431 45.49 3.69 26.60
CA PHE A 431 45.07 4.66 27.61
C PHE A 431 46.10 4.75 28.72
N THR A 432 46.67 5.94 28.95
CA THR A 432 47.57 6.19 30.08
C THR A 432 46.75 6.67 31.27
N THR A 433 46.82 5.91 32.37
CA THR A 433 46.10 6.23 33.60
C THR A 433 46.68 7.52 34.25
N PRO A 434 45.91 8.25 35.06
CA PRO A 434 46.46 9.17 36.04
C PRO A 434 47.40 8.44 36.99
N ASN A 435 48.17 9.18 37.81
CA ASN A 435 48.95 8.60 38.93
C ASN A 435 47.97 7.93 39.92
N LEU A 436 48.21 6.66 40.22
CA LEU A 436 47.32 5.84 41.03
C LEU A 436 47.84 5.75 42.46
N SER A 437 47.05 6.19 43.42
CA SER A 437 47.36 6.06 44.87
C SER A 437 46.87 4.72 45.45
N THR A 438 45.88 4.10 44.82
CA THR A 438 45.25 2.82 45.21
C THR A 438 44.92 2.00 43.99
N SER A 439 44.78 0.67 44.16
CA SER A 439 44.33 -0.23 43.08
C SER A 439 43.01 0.23 42.52
N THR A 440 42.92 0.36 41.20
CA THR A 440 41.82 0.95 40.47
C THR A 440 41.40 0.03 39.32
N THR A 441 40.11 -0.10 39.06
CA THR A 441 39.58 -0.85 37.92
C THR A 441 39.03 0.11 36.85
N TYR A 442 39.55 0.01 35.64
CA TYR A 442 39.00 0.68 34.44
C TYR A 442 38.14 -0.28 33.67
N PHE A 443 37.23 0.27 32.87
CA PHE A 443 36.34 -0.51 32.04
C PHE A 443 36.50 -0.11 30.59
N ILE A 444 36.37 -1.09 29.69
CA ILE A 444 36.54 -0.87 28.26
C ILE A 444 35.37 -1.45 27.50
N GLU A 445 34.88 -0.71 26.50
CA GLU A 445 33.81 -1.09 25.60
C GLU A 445 34.22 -0.75 24.17
N ALA A 446 33.93 -1.62 23.23
CA ALA A 446 34.06 -1.32 21.80
C ALA A 446 32.69 -1.04 21.19
N ILE A 447 32.60 -0.02 20.31
CA ILE A 447 31.35 0.32 19.60
C ILE A 447 31.62 0.30 18.11
N SER A 448 30.80 -0.46 17.35
CA SER A 448 30.82 -0.49 15.88
C SER A 448 29.42 -0.38 15.32
N ASN A 449 29.17 0.60 14.44
CA ASN A 449 27.87 0.81 13.76
C ASN A 449 26.66 0.83 14.72
N GLY A 450 26.87 1.41 15.93
CA GLY A 450 25.85 1.49 16.98
C GLY A 450 25.67 0.21 17.81
N CYS A 451 26.53 -0.81 17.61
CA CYS A 451 26.53 -2.03 18.39
C CYS A 451 27.68 -2.03 19.41
N PRO A 452 27.37 -1.96 20.70
CA PRO A 452 28.39 -2.06 21.76
C PRO A 452 28.75 -3.52 22.04
N SER A 453 30.01 -3.73 22.44
CA SER A 453 30.43 -4.96 23.10
C SER A 453 29.95 -4.98 24.57
N ASN A 454 30.11 -6.11 25.24
CA ASN A 454 30.10 -6.10 26.70
C ASN A 454 31.29 -5.28 27.21
N ARG A 455 31.09 -4.55 28.34
CA ARG A 455 32.17 -3.89 29.04
C ARG A 455 33.03 -4.91 29.73
N LEU A 456 34.34 -4.79 29.57
CA LEU A 456 35.34 -5.62 30.27
C LEU A 456 36.05 -4.80 31.33
N ALA A 457 36.25 -5.41 32.52
CA ALA A 457 36.96 -4.80 33.62
C ALA A 457 38.48 -5.07 33.49
N ILE A 458 39.26 -4.03 33.63
CA ILE A 458 40.73 -4.08 33.60
C ILE A 458 41.26 -3.58 34.96
N PRO A 459 41.55 -4.47 35.91
CA PRO A 459 42.09 -4.10 37.22
C PRO A 459 43.56 -3.73 37.10
N VAL A 460 43.94 -2.59 37.67
CA VAL A 460 45.31 -2.14 37.84
C VAL A 460 45.68 -2.26 39.33
N GLN A 461 46.62 -3.13 39.65
CA GLN A 461 47.12 -3.30 41.02
C GLN A 461 48.14 -2.23 41.33
N VAL A 462 48.02 -1.60 42.51
CA VAL A 462 48.99 -0.66 43.03
C VAL A 462 49.71 -1.30 44.23
N VAL A 463 50.99 -1.35 44.12
CA VAL A 463 51.85 -1.79 45.21
C VAL A 463 52.19 -0.57 46.08
N PRO A 464 51.75 -0.54 47.31
CA PRO A 464 52.07 0.59 48.21
C PRO A 464 53.57 0.78 48.41
N ALA A 465 53.97 2.02 48.62
CA ALA A 465 55.32 2.31 48.97
C ALA A 465 55.67 1.59 50.28
N PRO A 466 56.90 1.07 50.44
CA PRO A 466 57.34 0.49 51.68
C PRO A 466 57.16 1.49 52.81
N ASN A 467 56.57 1.04 53.91
CA ASN A 467 56.46 1.87 55.11
C ASN A 467 57.81 1.75 55.90
N VAL A 468 58.66 2.75 55.72
CA VAL A 468 59.95 2.84 56.45
C VAL A 468 59.72 3.64 57.72
N VAL A 469 60.07 3.06 58.84
CA VAL A 469 59.95 3.71 60.13
C VAL A 469 61.37 4.03 60.60
N ASP A 470 61.60 5.30 60.97
CA ASP A 470 62.89 5.73 61.55
C ASP A 470 63.02 5.11 62.90
N GLU A 471 64.17 4.45 63.14
CA GLU A 471 64.50 3.84 64.41
C GLU A 471 65.70 4.51 64.96
N THR A 472 65.72 4.81 66.28
CA THR A 472 66.87 5.33 66.99
C THR A 472 67.44 4.24 67.88
N VAL A 473 68.69 3.83 67.59
CA VAL A 473 69.36 2.83 68.36
C VAL A 473 70.52 3.46 69.08
N VAL A 474 70.59 3.23 70.39
CA VAL A 474 71.70 3.73 71.25
C VAL A 474 72.67 2.58 71.53
N PHE A 475 73.93 2.83 71.30
CA PHE A 475 75.00 1.84 71.59
C PHE A 475 76.24 2.51 72.21
N CYS A 476 77.10 1.72 72.85
CA CYS A 476 78.32 2.23 73.56
C CYS A 476 79.44 2.57 72.57
N GLU A 477 80.22 3.56 72.92
CA GLU A 477 81.42 3.94 72.15
C GLU A 477 82.37 2.74 71.97
N ASN A 478 82.99 2.59 70.76
CA ASN A 478 83.82 1.48 70.34
C ASN A 478 83.13 0.10 70.28
N THR A 479 81.82 0.06 70.19
CA THR A 479 81.05 -1.13 69.85
C THR A 479 80.35 -0.92 68.46
N SER A 480 79.85 -1.99 67.88
CA SER A 480 79.03 -1.89 66.61
C SER A 480 77.62 -2.36 66.88
N VAL A 481 76.68 -1.80 66.16
CA VAL A 481 75.31 -2.23 66.17
C VAL A 481 74.83 -2.57 64.72
N THR A 482 73.96 -3.55 64.60
CA THR A 482 73.38 -3.91 63.33
C THR A 482 71.99 -3.22 63.20
N LEU A 483 71.94 -2.33 62.29
CA LEU A 483 70.65 -1.73 61.88
C LEU A 483 69.87 -2.68 60.95
N GLN A 484 68.60 -2.77 61.12
CA GLN A 484 67.71 -3.57 60.28
C GLN A 484 66.71 -2.68 59.52
N SER A 485 66.54 -2.89 58.23
CA SER A 485 65.63 -2.08 57.45
C SER A 485 64.13 -2.28 57.81
N GLY A 486 63.85 -3.27 58.65
CA GLY A 486 62.43 -3.61 58.95
C GLY A 486 61.58 -4.14 57.80
N ILE A 487 62.08 -4.11 56.59
CA ILE A 487 61.38 -4.50 55.35
C ILE A 487 62.07 -5.73 54.76
N SER A 488 61.32 -6.76 54.44
CA SER A 488 61.82 -7.99 53.79
C SER A 488 61.44 -8.03 52.30
N GLY A 489 62.24 -8.71 51.46
CA GLY A 489 61.98 -8.96 50.06
C GLY A 489 62.24 -7.78 49.10
N SER A 490 62.98 -6.74 49.55
CA SER A 490 63.35 -5.55 48.77
C SER A 490 64.86 -5.56 48.44
N SER A 491 65.27 -4.71 47.50
CA SER A 491 66.68 -4.36 47.31
C SER A 491 67.01 -3.25 48.27
N TYR A 492 68.25 -3.33 48.90
CA TYR A 492 68.68 -2.39 49.91
C TYR A 492 69.92 -1.64 49.41
N LEU A 493 69.98 -0.40 49.77
CA LEU A 493 71.18 0.43 49.60
C LEU A 493 71.23 1.43 50.74
N TRP A 494 72.11 1.12 51.71
CA TRP A 494 72.30 2.01 52.82
C TRP A 494 73.29 3.15 52.47
N SER A 495 73.25 4.23 53.19
CA SER A 495 74.14 5.37 53.00
C SER A 495 75.59 4.98 53.21
N THR A 496 75.87 3.84 53.82
CA THR A 496 77.19 3.19 53.94
C THR A 496 77.65 2.45 52.69
N GLY A 497 76.76 2.28 51.69
CA GLY A 497 77.00 1.44 50.51
C GLY A 497 76.66 -0.03 50.71
N ALA A 498 76.19 -0.46 51.88
CA ALA A 498 75.75 -1.83 52.13
C ALA A 498 74.46 -2.14 51.36
N THR A 499 74.35 -3.36 50.81
CA THR A 499 73.23 -3.80 49.98
C THR A 499 72.43 -4.95 50.61
N THR A 500 72.63 -5.22 51.84
CA THR A 500 71.96 -6.26 52.65
C THR A 500 70.83 -5.65 53.50
N GLN A 501 69.87 -6.47 53.91
CA GLN A 501 68.76 -6.04 54.78
C GLN A 501 69.28 -5.45 56.11
N ASN A 502 70.39 -5.94 56.58
CA ASN A 502 71.04 -5.51 57.81
C ASN A 502 72.31 -4.73 57.49
N CYS A 503 72.58 -3.66 58.20
CA CYS A 503 73.81 -2.85 58.07
C CYS A 503 74.47 -2.67 59.41
N ALA A 504 75.74 -3.13 59.53
CA ALA A 504 76.50 -2.95 60.74
C ALA A 504 77.16 -1.57 60.71
N VAL A 505 77.04 -0.80 61.80
CA VAL A 505 77.59 0.55 61.95
C VAL A 505 78.31 0.66 63.29
N GLY A 506 79.49 1.30 63.30
CA GLY A 506 80.39 1.42 64.50
C GLY A 506 80.60 2.86 64.94
N SER A 507 79.88 3.84 64.37
CA SER A 507 79.97 5.25 64.76
C SER A 507 78.53 5.87 64.83
N ALA A 508 78.38 6.88 65.68
CA ALA A 508 77.17 7.61 65.78
C ALA A 508 76.90 8.41 64.47
N GLY A 509 75.71 8.36 63.96
CA GLY A 509 75.30 9.04 62.71
C GLY A 509 73.92 8.71 62.29
N THR A 510 73.39 9.35 61.20
CA THR A 510 72.17 9.00 60.55
C THR A 510 72.44 8.13 59.31
N TYR A 511 71.86 6.97 59.29
CA TYR A 511 72.01 6.00 58.21
C TYR A 511 70.68 5.81 57.51
N SER A 512 70.64 5.96 56.25
CA SER A 512 69.42 5.85 55.43
C SER A 512 69.55 4.77 54.34
#